data_9c1b938af6d4fbca7eb5b823dad9af2a
#
_entry.id   9c1b938af6d4fbca7eb5b823dad9af2a
#
_cell.length_a   1.000
_cell.length_b   1.000
_cell.length_c   1.000
_cell.angle_alpha   90.00
_cell.angle_beta   90.00
_cell.angle_gamma   90.00
#
_symmetry.space_group_name_H-M   'P 1'
#
loop_
_entity.id
_entity.type
_entity.pdbx_description
1 polymer ?
#
loop_
_entity_poly.entity_id
_entity_poly.type
_entity_poly.pdbx_seq_one_letter_code
_entity_poly.pdbx_strand_id
1 'polypeptide(L)'
;MPDRATKMELFDQFARVAQALASGRRVEIVDVLCNGDRTVEELARQVGFSIANTSQHLQVLKEAGLVASTRDGTRMRYRIASPAVYSLWVGLRSLAAERLPAVRALVETYLGSRDDLEPISAETLLARLQAGEPLVVVDVRPVEEYRAAHLPGAVSIPLGELEHRLHELPRDRQIVAYCRGPYCAFAPEAVRTLKARGYAARHLADGLPEWAAAGFGVEPSSDEAVR
;
A
#
# COMPACT_ATOMS: atom_id res chain seq x y z
N MET A 1 17.58 21.96 -36.86
CA MET A 1 16.52 21.94 -35.86
C MET A 1 16.07 20.48 -35.69
N PRO A 2 15.77 19.99 -34.50
CA PRO A 2 15.22 18.65 -34.35
C PRO A 2 13.93 18.57 -35.17
N ASP A 3 13.77 17.46 -35.89
CA ASP A 3 12.61 17.21 -36.73
C ASP A 3 11.32 17.11 -35.89
N ARG A 4 10.25 17.76 -36.33
CA ARG A 4 8.95 17.73 -35.63
C ARG A 4 8.36 16.32 -35.55
N ALA A 5 8.59 15.50 -36.57
CA ALA A 5 8.10 14.13 -36.58
C ALA A 5 8.74 13.29 -35.42
N THR A 6 10.05 13.34 -35.32
CA THR A 6 10.79 12.69 -34.21
C THR A 6 10.35 13.20 -32.83
N LYS A 7 10.05 14.51 -32.70
CA LYS A 7 9.51 15.06 -31.47
C LYS A 7 8.12 14.47 -31.15
N MET A 8 7.25 14.34 -32.14
CA MET A 8 5.91 13.74 -31.92
C MET A 8 6.02 12.28 -31.52
N GLU A 9 6.87 11.50 -32.18
CA GLU A 9 7.14 10.10 -31.81
C GLU A 9 7.60 9.97 -30.34
N LEU A 10 8.46 10.89 -29.87
CA LEU A 10 8.88 10.93 -28.47
C LEU A 10 7.67 11.16 -27.52
N PHE A 11 6.81 12.12 -27.84
CA PHE A 11 5.61 12.38 -27.03
C PHE A 11 4.61 11.21 -27.04
N ASP A 12 4.52 10.50 -28.17
CA ASP A 12 3.70 9.30 -28.27
C ASP A 12 4.21 8.18 -27.34
N GLN A 13 5.54 8.05 -27.15
CA GLN A 13 6.09 7.12 -26.15
C GLN A 13 5.72 7.52 -24.71
N PHE A 14 5.72 8.81 -24.37
CA PHE A 14 5.23 9.27 -23.06
C PHE A 14 3.73 8.99 -22.89
N ALA A 15 2.95 9.22 -23.94
CA ALA A 15 1.53 8.95 -23.94
C ALA A 15 1.19 7.47 -23.74
N ARG A 16 2.02 6.52 -24.22
CA ARG A 16 1.85 5.09 -23.97
C ARG A 16 1.83 4.74 -22.48
N VAL A 17 2.71 5.36 -21.67
CA VAL A 17 2.73 5.16 -20.21
C VAL A 17 1.43 5.66 -19.59
N ALA A 18 0.98 6.86 -19.96
CA ALA A 18 -0.28 7.41 -19.48
C ALA A 18 -1.49 6.56 -19.88
N GLN A 19 -1.54 6.08 -21.13
CA GLN A 19 -2.59 5.20 -21.62
C GLN A 19 -2.65 3.86 -20.86
N ALA A 20 -1.50 3.32 -20.47
CA ALA A 20 -1.45 2.10 -19.65
C ALA A 20 -2.08 2.32 -18.27
N LEU A 21 -2.07 3.53 -17.71
CA LEU A 21 -2.73 3.88 -16.46
C LEU A 21 -4.20 4.36 -16.64
N ALA A 22 -4.68 4.60 -17.87
CA ALA A 22 -6.04 5.05 -18.15
C ALA A 22 -7.10 3.93 -17.95
N SER A 23 -7.03 3.22 -16.81
CA SER A 23 -7.98 2.17 -16.40
C SER A 23 -7.90 1.98 -14.89
N GLY A 24 -9.03 2.14 -14.19
CA GLY A 24 -9.08 1.93 -12.74
C GLY A 24 -8.56 0.57 -12.31
N ARG A 25 -8.84 -0.48 -13.10
CA ARG A 25 -8.34 -1.85 -12.82
C ARG A 25 -6.82 -1.96 -12.88
N ARG A 26 -6.19 -1.29 -13.85
CA ARG A 26 -4.72 -1.30 -13.96
C ARG A 26 -4.06 -0.43 -12.88
N VAL A 27 -4.68 0.67 -12.53
CA VAL A 27 -4.25 1.52 -11.42
C VAL A 27 -4.31 0.75 -10.10
N GLU A 28 -5.38 -0.01 -9.85
CA GLU A 28 -5.52 -0.86 -8.66
C GLU A 28 -4.44 -1.96 -8.61
N ILE A 29 -4.12 -2.60 -9.74
CA ILE A 29 -3.01 -3.57 -9.81
C ILE A 29 -1.68 -2.91 -9.47
N VAL A 30 -1.41 -1.70 -9.96
CA VAL A 30 -0.18 -0.95 -9.62
C VAL A 30 -0.15 -0.63 -8.13
N ASP A 31 -1.26 -0.17 -7.54
CA ASP A 31 -1.37 0.09 -6.10
C ASP A 31 -1.03 -1.14 -5.25
N VAL A 32 -1.59 -2.30 -5.61
CA VAL A 32 -1.28 -3.56 -4.94
C VAL A 32 0.20 -3.92 -5.06
N LEU A 33 0.78 -3.78 -6.25
CA LEU A 33 2.19 -4.10 -6.50
C LEU A 33 3.17 -3.10 -5.84
N CYS A 34 2.73 -1.91 -5.49
CA CYS A 34 3.51 -0.99 -4.66
C CYS A 34 3.71 -1.53 -3.22
N ASN A 35 2.87 -2.47 -2.79
CA ASN A 35 2.95 -3.13 -1.49
C ASN A 35 3.67 -4.49 -1.51
N GLY A 36 4.37 -4.80 -2.60
CA GLY A 36 5.22 -5.98 -2.75
C GLY A 36 4.84 -6.88 -3.93
N ASP A 37 5.74 -7.80 -4.22
CA ASP A 37 5.63 -8.74 -5.34
C ASP A 37 4.46 -9.71 -5.16
N ARG A 38 3.76 -10.02 -6.26
CA ARG A 38 2.59 -10.94 -6.26
C ARG A 38 2.62 -11.85 -7.48
N THR A 39 2.06 -13.05 -7.33
CA THR A 39 1.69 -13.88 -8.48
C THR A 39 0.40 -13.37 -9.12
N VAL A 40 0.10 -13.83 -10.32
CA VAL A 40 -1.16 -13.45 -11.00
C VAL A 40 -2.39 -13.91 -10.23
N GLU A 41 -2.32 -15.08 -9.59
CA GLU A 41 -3.40 -15.64 -8.77
C GLU A 41 -3.65 -14.81 -7.51
N GLU A 42 -2.58 -14.37 -6.84
CA GLU A 42 -2.65 -13.48 -5.67
C GLU A 42 -3.27 -12.13 -6.04
N LEU A 43 -2.81 -11.53 -7.16
CA LEU A 43 -3.38 -10.30 -7.69
C LEU A 43 -4.86 -10.47 -8.04
N ALA A 44 -5.22 -11.52 -8.80
CA ALA A 44 -6.59 -11.78 -9.21
C ALA A 44 -7.55 -11.88 -8.02
N ARG A 45 -7.13 -12.58 -6.97
CA ARG A 45 -7.89 -12.70 -5.71
C ARG A 45 -8.03 -11.35 -5.00
N GLN A 46 -6.96 -10.57 -4.95
CA GLN A 46 -6.91 -9.31 -4.20
C GLN A 46 -7.74 -8.20 -4.87
N VAL A 47 -7.72 -8.13 -6.21
CA VAL A 47 -8.49 -7.15 -6.98
C VAL A 47 -9.88 -7.64 -7.42
N GLY A 48 -10.24 -8.90 -7.09
CA GLY A 48 -11.54 -9.46 -7.43
C GLY A 48 -11.77 -9.73 -8.92
N PHE A 49 -10.69 -9.98 -9.70
CA PHE A 49 -10.79 -10.26 -11.14
C PHE A 49 -10.49 -11.73 -11.44
N SER A 50 -10.88 -12.20 -12.64
CA SER A 50 -10.42 -13.50 -13.12
C SER A 50 -8.91 -13.46 -13.43
N ILE A 51 -8.24 -14.62 -13.32
CA ILE A 51 -6.82 -14.75 -13.64
C ILE A 51 -6.54 -14.30 -15.08
N ALA A 52 -7.40 -14.67 -16.04
CA ALA A 52 -7.28 -14.28 -17.44
C ALA A 52 -7.33 -12.75 -17.63
N ASN A 53 -8.29 -12.07 -16.98
CA ASN A 53 -8.42 -10.63 -17.05
C ASN A 53 -7.23 -9.93 -16.39
N THR A 54 -6.79 -10.42 -15.21
CA THR A 54 -5.60 -9.90 -14.52
C THR A 54 -4.35 -10.04 -15.39
N SER A 55 -4.17 -11.18 -16.05
CA SER A 55 -3.05 -11.42 -16.98
C SER A 55 -3.05 -10.43 -18.14
N GLN A 56 -4.20 -10.12 -18.73
CA GLN A 56 -4.32 -9.13 -19.81
C GLN A 56 -3.92 -7.73 -19.33
N HIS A 57 -4.37 -7.32 -18.15
CA HIS A 57 -3.99 -6.02 -17.56
C HIS A 57 -2.49 -5.96 -17.25
N LEU A 58 -1.91 -7.03 -16.71
CA LEU A 58 -0.48 -7.13 -16.45
C LEU A 58 0.35 -7.06 -17.73
N GLN A 59 -0.13 -7.66 -18.83
CA GLN A 59 0.56 -7.57 -20.12
C GLN A 59 0.63 -6.12 -20.61
N VAL A 60 -0.47 -5.38 -20.57
CA VAL A 60 -0.51 -3.95 -20.95
C VAL A 60 0.45 -3.12 -20.08
N LEU A 61 0.45 -3.34 -18.76
CA LEU A 61 1.35 -2.65 -17.85
C LEU A 61 2.82 -2.99 -18.10
N LYS A 62 3.11 -4.25 -18.44
CA LYS A 62 4.46 -4.72 -18.76
C LYS A 62 4.98 -4.15 -20.08
N GLU A 63 4.16 -4.10 -21.11
CA GLU A 63 4.49 -3.48 -22.41
C GLU A 63 4.75 -1.98 -22.29
N ALA A 64 4.12 -1.31 -21.32
CA ALA A 64 4.37 0.09 -21.00
C ALA A 64 5.57 0.29 -20.04
N GLY A 65 6.23 -0.78 -19.58
CA GLY A 65 7.38 -0.70 -18.67
C GLY A 65 7.01 -0.34 -17.23
N LEU A 66 5.73 -0.45 -16.85
CA LEU A 66 5.26 -0.12 -15.48
C LEU A 66 5.43 -1.30 -14.52
N VAL A 67 5.35 -2.54 -15.02
CA VAL A 67 5.58 -3.74 -14.22
C VAL A 67 6.64 -4.63 -14.85
N ALA A 68 7.37 -5.33 -14.00
CA ALA A 68 8.30 -6.39 -14.39
C ALA A 68 7.80 -7.73 -13.85
N SER A 69 8.26 -8.82 -14.46
CA SER A 69 7.95 -10.16 -13.98
C SER A 69 9.21 -11.01 -13.88
N THR A 70 9.28 -11.85 -12.86
CA THR A 70 10.32 -12.86 -12.66
C THR A 70 9.67 -14.23 -12.52
N ARG A 71 10.37 -15.27 -12.96
CA ARG A 71 9.92 -16.63 -12.79
C ARG A 71 10.39 -17.16 -11.43
N ASP A 72 9.44 -17.68 -10.66
CA ASP A 72 9.67 -18.31 -9.37
C ASP A 72 9.11 -19.74 -9.41
N GLY A 73 9.96 -20.70 -9.74
CA GLY A 73 9.56 -22.08 -10.02
C GLY A 73 8.59 -22.17 -11.20
N THR A 74 7.38 -22.64 -10.93
CA THR A 74 6.29 -22.74 -11.91
C THR A 74 5.44 -21.49 -12.02
N ARG A 75 5.62 -20.49 -11.13
CA ARG A 75 4.81 -19.28 -11.03
C ARG A 75 5.53 -18.07 -11.61
N MET A 76 4.74 -17.10 -12.06
CA MET A 76 5.25 -15.78 -12.46
C MET A 76 4.91 -14.77 -11.34
N ARG A 77 5.94 -14.13 -10.80
CA ARG A 77 5.79 -13.02 -9.85
C ARG A 77 5.93 -11.69 -10.58
N TYR A 78 5.05 -10.78 -10.25
CA TYR A 78 5.02 -9.42 -10.80
C TYR A 78 5.38 -8.42 -9.73
N ARG A 79 6.06 -7.34 -10.12
CA ARG A 79 6.44 -6.21 -9.28
C ARG A 79 6.37 -4.92 -10.06
N ILE A 80 6.36 -3.78 -9.39
CA ILE A 80 6.61 -2.50 -10.07
C ILE A 80 8.00 -2.54 -10.71
N ALA A 81 8.13 -1.95 -11.90
CA ALA A 81 9.39 -2.03 -12.66
C ALA A 81 10.51 -1.21 -12.02
N SER A 82 10.17 -0.12 -11.34
CA SER A 82 11.13 0.74 -10.66
C SER A 82 10.44 1.63 -9.61
N PRO A 83 11.19 2.27 -8.69
CA PRO A 83 10.63 3.26 -7.76
C PRO A 83 9.93 4.44 -8.44
N ALA A 84 10.31 4.78 -9.68
CA ALA A 84 9.65 5.84 -10.44
C ALA A 84 8.17 5.54 -10.74
N VAL A 85 7.79 4.26 -10.85
CA VAL A 85 6.37 3.85 -11.01
C VAL A 85 5.57 4.20 -9.77
N TYR A 86 6.13 3.96 -8.58
CA TYR A 86 5.51 4.37 -7.32
C TYR A 86 5.33 5.89 -7.26
N SER A 87 6.38 6.66 -7.58
CA SER A 87 6.31 8.13 -7.59
C SER A 87 5.26 8.66 -8.56
N LEU A 88 5.14 8.05 -9.75
CA LEU A 88 4.11 8.37 -10.73
C LEU A 88 2.71 8.08 -10.19
N TRP A 89 2.51 6.93 -9.54
CA TRP A 89 1.24 6.56 -8.91
C TRP A 89 0.85 7.54 -7.80
N VAL A 90 1.77 7.85 -6.90
CA VAL A 90 1.55 8.85 -5.83
C VAL A 90 1.18 10.21 -6.41
N GLY A 91 1.90 10.69 -7.43
CA GLY A 91 1.59 11.95 -8.10
C GLY A 91 0.21 11.96 -8.74
N LEU A 92 -0.16 10.87 -9.42
CA LEU A 92 -1.48 10.74 -10.06
C LEU A 92 -2.62 10.77 -9.04
N ARG A 93 -2.53 9.99 -7.96
CA ARG A 93 -3.57 9.94 -6.93
C ARG A 93 -3.67 11.25 -6.14
N SER A 94 -2.55 11.91 -5.86
CA SER A 94 -2.52 13.20 -5.18
C SER A 94 -3.17 14.30 -6.02
N LEU A 95 -2.87 14.35 -7.31
CA LEU A 95 -3.50 15.26 -8.25
C LEU A 95 -5.02 15.01 -8.35
N ALA A 96 -5.43 13.74 -8.42
CA ALA A 96 -6.84 13.37 -8.45
C ALA A 96 -7.57 13.79 -7.15
N ALA A 97 -6.96 13.56 -5.99
CA ALA A 97 -7.52 13.96 -4.70
C ALA A 97 -7.63 15.48 -4.54
N GLU A 98 -6.68 16.23 -5.11
CA GLU A 98 -6.71 17.70 -5.08
C GLU A 98 -7.77 18.27 -6.04
N ARG A 99 -7.86 17.74 -7.27
CA ARG A 99 -8.59 18.34 -8.36
C ARG A 99 -9.98 17.77 -8.61
N LEU A 100 -10.26 16.57 -8.15
CA LEU A 100 -11.54 15.89 -8.39
C LEU A 100 -12.37 15.81 -7.10
N PRO A 101 -13.38 16.67 -6.91
CA PRO A 101 -14.25 16.63 -5.71
C PRO A 101 -14.89 15.26 -5.47
N ALA A 102 -15.19 14.51 -6.54
CA ALA A 102 -15.73 13.16 -6.47
C ALA A 102 -14.81 12.17 -5.73
N VAL A 103 -13.48 12.37 -5.79
CA VAL A 103 -12.52 11.51 -5.07
C VAL A 103 -12.72 11.66 -3.56
N ARG A 104 -12.87 12.89 -3.06
CA ARG A 104 -13.10 13.14 -1.63
C ARG A 104 -14.40 12.49 -1.14
N ALA A 105 -15.50 12.69 -1.88
CA ALA A 105 -16.79 12.08 -1.54
C ALA A 105 -16.73 10.54 -1.55
N LEU A 106 -16.02 9.94 -2.52
CA LEU A 106 -15.84 8.49 -2.59
C LEU A 106 -14.97 7.97 -1.44
N VAL A 107 -13.92 8.69 -1.05
CA VAL A 107 -13.08 8.33 0.09
C VAL A 107 -13.89 8.33 1.40
N GLU A 108 -14.71 9.35 1.64
CA GLU A 108 -15.61 9.41 2.80
C GLU A 108 -16.63 8.26 2.78
N THR A 109 -17.20 7.96 1.61
CA THR A 109 -18.14 6.83 1.47
C THR A 109 -17.49 5.49 1.71
N TYR A 110 -16.27 5.28 1.18
CA TYR A 110 -15.56 4.00 1.23
C TYR A 110 -14.90 3.73 2.59
N LEU A 111 -14.30 4.75 3.20
CA LEU A 111 -13.55 4.62 4.44
C LEU A 111 -14.33 5.06 5.69
N GLY A 112 -15.49 5.70 5.50
CA GLY A 112 -16.27 6.34 6.56
C GLY A 112 -15.62 7.63 7.07
N SER A 113 -16.28 8.30 8.04
CA SER A 113 -15.67 9.45 8.72
C SER A 113 -14.37 9.03 9.40
N ARG A 114 -13.37 9.90 9.30
CA ARG A 114 -12.06 9.73 9.94
C ARG A 114 -11.82 10.75 11.07
N ASP A 115 -12.81 11.53 11.40
CA ASP A 115 -12.68 12.66 12.35
C ASP A 115 -12.22 12.21 13.74
N ASP A 116 -12.59 10.98 14.12
CA ASP A 116 -12.27 10.35 15.40
C ASP A 116 -11.00 9.45 15.39
N LEU A 117 -10.36 9.29 14.23
CA LEU A 117 -9.26 8.33 14.09
C LEU A 117 -7.88 8.89 14.42
N GLU A 118 -7.71 10.22 14.45
CA GLU A 118 -6.48 10.91 14.82
C GLU A 118 -5.23 10.33 14.11
N PRO A 119 -5.04 10.53 12.81
CA PRO A 119 -3.91 9.97 12.09
C PRO A 119 -2.57 10.51 12.63
N ILE A 120 -1.52 9.69 12.54
CA ILE A 120 -0.14 10.08 12.83
C ILE A 120 0.67 10.03 11.54
N SER A 121 1.52 11.05 11.27
CA SER A 121 2.39 11.02 10.09
C SER A 121 3.57 10.07 10.29
N ALA A 122 4.19 9.64 9.18
CA ALA A 122 5.35 8.75 9.20
C ALA A 122 6.53 9.39 9.96
N GLU A 123 6.77 10.70 9.76
CA GLU A 123 7.84 11.44 10.44
C GLU A 123 7.60 11.50 11.95
N THR A 124 6.34 11.78 12.36
CA THR A 124 5.98 11.82 13.78
C THR A 124 6.13 10.44 14.42
N LEU A 125 5.69 9.39 13.75
CA LEU A 125 5.85 8.01 14.25
C LEU A 125 7.33 7.66 14.40
N LEU A 126 8.15 7.95 13.38
CA LEU A 126 9.59 7.69 13.42
C LEU A 126 10.27 8.43 14.58
N ALA A 127 9.96 9.71 14.77
CA ALA A 127 10.54 10.51 15.85
C ALA A 127 10.19 9.93 17.24
N ARG A 128 8.94 9.47 17.42
CA ARG A 128 8.49 8.85 18.67
C ARG A 128 9.17 7.50 18.94
N LEU A 129 9.34 6.68 17.88
CA LEU A 129 10.08 5.41 17.97
C LEU A 129 11.55 5.64 18.35
N GLN A 130 12.20 6.62 17.73
CA GLN A 130 13.58 7.00 18.05
C GLN A 130 13.75 7.57 19.46
N ALA A 131 12.72 8.27 19.97
CA ALA A 131 12.68 8.74 21.35
C ALA A 131 12.42 7.63 22.39
N GLY A 132 12.15 6.40 21.95
CA GLY A 132 11.84 5.29 22.84
C GLY A 132 10.50 5.41 23.55
N GLU A 133 9.54 6.16 22.98
CA GLU A 133 8.22 6.29 23.58
C GLU A 133 7.51 4.92 23.67
N PRO A 134 6.74 4.68 24.74
CA PRO A 134 6.05 3.41 24.95
C PRO A 134 4.84 3.28 24.01
N LEU A 135 5.08 2.87 22.78
CA LEU A 135 4.05 2.59 21.79
C LEU A 135 4.29 1.21 21.12
N VAL A 136 3.24 0.67 20.51
CA VAL A 136 3.30 -0.57 19.73
C VAL A 136 2.79 -0.29 18.33
N VAL A 137 3.61 -0.63 17.34
CA VAL A 137 3.24 -0.55 15.92
C VAL A 137 2.64 -1.90 15.51
N VAL A 138 1.45 -1.88 14.92
CA VAL A 138 0.73 -3.10 14.49
C VAL A 138 0.50 -3.07 12.99
N ASP A 139 1.03 -4.08 12.30
CA ASP A 139 0.73 -4.34 10.90
C ASP A 139 -0.55 -5.15 10.78
N VAL A 140 -1.60 -4.55 10.21
CA VAL A 140 -2.91 -5.20 10.05
C VAL A 140 -3.13 -5.78 8.65
N ARG A 141 -2.08 -5.82 7.82
CA ARG A 141 -2.09 -6.45 6.51
C ARG A 141 -2.04 -7.99 6.62
N PRO A 142 -2.35 -8.73 5.55
CA PRO A 142 -2.09 -10.17 5.50
C PRO A 142 -0.64 -10.52 5.87
N VAL A 143 -0.45 -11.65 6.55
CA VAL A 143 0.87 -12.07 7.07
C VAL A 143 1.94 -12.20 5.97
N GLU A 144 1.54 -12.53 4.75
CA GLU A 144 2.46 -12.63 3.62
C GLU A 144 3.05 -11.26 3.23
N GLU A 145 2.29 -10.19 3.41
CA GLU A 145 2.76 -8.82 3.18
C GLU A 145 3.72 -8.37 4.28
N TYR A 146 3.40 -8.67 5.52
CA TYR A 146 4.29 -8.44 6.65
C TYR A 146 5.63 -9.16 6.47
N ARG A 147 5.60 -10.44 6.06
CA ARG A 147 6.80 -11.23 5.80
C ARG A 147 7.67 -10.64 4.70
N ALA A 148 7.08 -10.08 3.67
CA ALA A 148 7.82 -9.47 2.58
C ALA A 148 8.58 -8.21 3.02
N ALA A 149 7.91 -7.31 3.74
CA ALA A 149 8.50 -6.12 4.37
C ALA A 149 7.50 -5.50 5.37
N HIS A 150 8.00 -4.95 6.47
CA HIS A 150 7.21 -4.26 7.48
C HIS A 150 8.00 -3.12 8.14
N LEU A 151 7.31 -2.27 8.92
CA LEU A 151 7.95 -1.22 9.71
C LEU A 151 8.79 -1.85 10.84
N PRO A 152 9.97 -1.29 11.16
CA PRO A 152 10.85 -1.82 12.20
C PRO A 152 10.13 -2.02 13.54
N GLY A 153 10.26 -3.22 14.09
CA GLY A 153 9.67 -3.60 15.37
C GLY A 153 8.14 -3.73 15.36
N ALA A 154 7.49 -3.72 14.20
CA ALA A 154 6.05 -3.89 14.11
C ALA A 154 5.63 -5.33 14.44
N VAL A 155 4.47 -5.47 15.07
CA VAL A 155 3.82 -6.77 15.36
C VAL A 155 2.80 -7.07 14.26
N SER A 156 2.82 -8.29 13.72
CA SER A 156 1.85 -8.73 12.72
C SER A 156 0.58 -9.23 13.37
N ILE A 157 -0.52 -8.50 13.21
CA ILE A 157 -1.86 -8.92 13.60
C ILE A 157 -2.82 -8.56 12.47
N PRO A 158 -3.02 -9.46 11.48
CA PRO A 158 -3.98 -9.23 10.40
C PRO A 158 -5.34 -8.81 10.91
N LEU A 159 -6.01 -7.88 10.20
CA LEU A 159 -7.30 -7.32 10.62
C LEU A 159 -8.32 -8.40 10.99
N GLY A 160 -8.40 -9.49 10.21
CA GLY A 160 -9.31 -10.61 10.49
C GLY A 160 -9.01 -11.41 11.76
N GLU A 161 -7.80 -11.28 12.32
CA GLU A 161 -7.37 -11.93 13.56
C GLU A 161 -7.39 -10.99 14.77
N LEU A 162 -7.53 -9.67 14.53
CA LEU A 162 -7.32 -8.64 15.56
C LEU A 162 -8.17 -8.87 16.80
N GLU A 163 -9.47 -9.14 16.64
CA GLU A 163 -10.36 -9.34 17.78
C GLU A 163 -9.98 -10.53 18.66
N HIS A 164 -9.48 -11.59 18.06
CA HIS A 164 -9.03 -12.80 18.79
C HIS A 164 -7.67 -12.61 19.46
N ARG A 165 -6.84 -11.70 18.95
CA ARG A 165 -5.46 -11.48 19.41
C ARG A 165 -5.28 -10.19 20.21
N LEU A 166 -6.36 -9.51 20.61
CA LEU A 166 -6.30 -8.31 21.46
C LEU A 166 -5.55 -8.51 22.77
N HIS A 167 -5.55 -9.73 23.30
CA HIS A 167 -4.85 -10.08 24.55
C HIS A 167 -3.31 -10.00 24.43
N GLU A 168 -2.77 -10.00 23.21
CA GLU A 168 -1.33 -9.84 22.95
C GLU A 168 -0.90 -8.36 23.03
N LEU A 169 -1.86 -7.42 23.01
CA LEU A 169 -1.59 -5.99 22.97
C LEU A 169 -1.62 -5.37 24.38
N PRO A 170 -0.60 -4.58 24.76
CA PRO A 170 -0.56 -3.93 26.05
C PRO A 170 -1.64 -2.83 26.15
N ARG A 171 -2.28 -2.71 27.29
CA ARG A 171 -3.33 -1.70 27.55
C ARG A 171 -2.79 -0.35 28.01
N ASP A 172 -1.57 -0.33 28.49
CA ASP A 172 -0.86 0.83 29.05
C ASP A 172 -0.03 1.59 28.01
N ARG A 173 -0.04 1.12 26.74
CA ARG A 173 0.70 1.76 25.64
C ARG A 173 -0.22 2.16 24.51
N GLN A 174 0.18 3.20 23.78
CA GLN A 174 -0.52 3.58 22.57
C GLN A 174 -0.24 2.58 21.45
N ILE A 175 -1.28 2.20 20.71
CA ILE A 175 -1.19 1.34 19.54
C ILE A 175 -1.26 2.20 18.29
N VAL A 176 -0.32 2.00 17.37
CA VAL A 176 -0.34 2.62 16.05
C VAL A 176 -0.53 1.53 15.01
N ALA A 177 -1.73 1.43 14.44
CA ALA A 177 -2.02 0.48 13.36
C ALA A 177 -1.64 1.08 12.01
N TYR A 178 -1.07 0.27 11.10
CA TYR A 178 -0.82 0.67 9.72
C TYR A 178 -1.22 -0.40 8.71
N CYS A 179 -1.40 0.02 7.47
CA CYS A 179 -1.73 -0.87 6.36
C CYS A 179 -1.03 -0.44 5.06
N ARG A 180 -1.67 -0.64 3.91
CA ARG A 180 -1.07 -0.44 2.57
C ARG A 180 -0.91 1.03 2.16
N GLY A 181 -1.63 1.95 2.79
CA GLY A 181 -1.59 3.37 2.43
C GLY A 181 -2.89 4.11 2.72
N PRO A 182 -3.01 5.37 2.31
CA PRO A 182 -4.07 6.28 2.73
C PRO A 182 -5.49 5.88 2.27
N TYR A 183 -5.62 4.99 1.29
CA TYR A 183 -6.91 4.48 0.79
C TYR A 183 -7.21 3.04 1.23
N CYS A 184 -6.42 2.49 2.15
CA CYS A 184 -6.67 1.18 2.74
C CYS A 184 -7.62 1.31 3.94
N ALA A 185 -8.68 0.50 3.98
CA ALA A 185 -9.65 0.50 5.07
C ALA A 185 -9.15 -0.22 6.33
N PHE A 186 -8.12 -1.06 6.23
CA PHE A 186 -7.72 -1.98 7.30
C PHE A 186 -7.26 -1.27 8.57
N ALA A 187 -6.38 -0.26 8.46
CA ALA A 187 -5.91 0.45 9.65
C ALA A 187 -7.00 1.31 10.30
N PRO A 188 -7.83 2.07 9.58
CA PRO A 188 -9.01 2.72 10.13
C PRO A 188 -9.95 1.76 10.87
N GLU A 189 -10.26 0.61 10.29
CA GLU A 189 -11.14 -0.40 10.90
C GLU A 189 -10.50 -1.02 12.15
N ALA A 190 -9.22 -1.33 12.10
CA ALA A 190 -8.47 -1.82 13.26
C ALA A 190 -8.50 -0.80 14.42
N VAL A 191 -8.31 0.50 14.14
CA VAL A 191 -8.35 1.54 15.15
C VAL A 191 -9.75 1.67 15.77
N ARG A 192 -10.82 1.59 14.98
CA ARG A 192 -12.19 1.57 15.52
C ARG A 192 -12.42 0.38 16.45
N THR A 193 -11.99 -0.82 16.04
CA THR A 193 -12.06 -2.03 16.86
C THR A 193 -11.29 -1.87 18.18
N LEU A 194 -10.04 -1.38 18.10
CA LEU A 194 -9.20 -1.15 19.27
C LEU A 194 -9.81 -0.13 20.23
N LYS A 195 -10.27 1.03 19.73
CA LYS A 195 -10.92 2.07 20.54
C LYS A 195 -12.21 1.55 21.20
N ALA A 196 -13.03 0.80 20.49
CA ALA A 196 -14.25 0.17 21.03
C ALA A 196 -13.96 -0.82 22.18
N ARG A 197 -12.75 -1.38 22.22
CA ARG A 197 -12.26 -2.28 23.26
C ARG A 197 -11.42 -1.59 24.33
N GLY A 198 -11.37 -0.24 24.33
CA GLY A 198 -10.73 0.59 25.35
C GLY A 198 -9.22 0.76 25.21
N TYR A 199 -8.65 0.48 24.01
CA TYR A 199 -7.25 0.74 23.73
C TYR A 199 -7.05 2.20 23.26
N ALA A 200 -5.93 2.80 23.65
CA ALA A 200 -5.47 4.04 23.05
C ALA A 200 -4.87 3.72 21.67
N ALA A 201 -5.59 4.02 20.60
CA ALA A 201 -5.19 3.64 19.25
C ALA A 201 -5.27 4.78 18.25
N ARG A 202 -4.31 4.82 17.34
CA ARG A 202 -4.22 5.73 16.19
C ARG A 202 -3.86 4.92 14.93
N HIS A 203 -4.05 5.49 13.75
CA HIS A 203 -3.53 4.88 12.53
C HIS A 203 -2.43 5.73 11.91
N LEU A 204 -1.49 5.09 11.24
CA LEU A 204 -0.54 5.76 10.37
C LEU A 204 -1.31 6.35 9.18
N ALA A 205 -1.14 7.64 8.91
CA ALA A 205 -1.80 8.32 7.79
C ALA A 205 -1.40 7.73 6.44
N ASP A 206 -0.16 7.30 6.37
CA ASP A 206 0.49 6.67 5.24
C ASP A 206 0.52 5.14 5.39
N GLY A 207 1.14 4.45 4.45
CA GLY A 207 1.39 3.02 4.52
C GLY A 207 2.86 2.66 4.40
N LEU A 208 3.14 1.36 4.29
CA LEU A 208 4.51 0.87 4.09
C LEU A 208 5.19 1.47 2.86
N PRO A 209 4.54 1.62 1.68
CA PRO A 209 5.18 2.21 0.51
C PRO A 209 5.60 3.66 0.71
N GLU A 210 4.78 4.48 1.38
CA GLU A 210 5.10 5.87 1.71
C GLU A 210 6.27 5.96 2.69
N TRP A 211 6.24 5.11 3.73
CA TRP A 211 7.32 4.99 4.71
C TRP A 211 8.68 4.67 4.03
N ALA A 212 8.69 3.66 3.16
CA ALA A 212 9.89 3.28 2.41
C ALA A 212 10.34 4.37 1.43
N ALA A 213 9.41 5.06 0.76
CA ALA A 213 9.72 6.15 -0.18
C ALA A 213 10.27 7.39 0.51
N ALA A 214 9.92 7.62 1.79
CA ALA A 214 10.53 8.66 2.63
C ALA A 214 11.97 8.30 3.06
N GLY A 215 12.48 7.14 2.67
CA GLY A 215 13.82 6.67 3.02
C GLY A 215 13.93 6.06 4.42
N PHE A 216 12.80 5.79 5.06
CA PHE A 216 12.78 5.13 6.37
C PHE A 216 13.00 3.62 6.22
N GLY A 217 13.73 3.03 7.15
CA GLY A 217 14.06 1.62 7.12
C GLY A 217 12.83 0.72 7.15
N VAL A 218 12.90 -0.40 6.46
CA VAL A 218 11.92 -1.49 6.51
C VAL A 218 12.64 -2.79 6.82
N GLU A 219 11.96 -3.72 7.48
CA GLU A 219 12.50 -5.02 7.85
C GLU A 219 11.79 -6.13 7.07
N PRO A 220 12.50 -7.10 6.48
CA PRO A 220 11.92 -8.37 6.07
C PRO A 220 11.78 -9.26 7.31
N SER A 221 10.74 -10.09 7.39
CA SER A 221 10.69 -11.11 8.45
C SER A 221 11.81 -12.13 8.26
N SER A 222 12.66 -12.28 9.27
CA SER A 222 13.35 -13.55 9.48
C SER A 222 12.30 -14.61 9.87
N ASP A 223 12.43 -15.86 9.38
CA ASP A 223 11.46 -16.95 9.61
C ASP A 223 11.17 -17.26 11.12
N GLU A 224 11.89 -16.66 12.06
CA GLU A 224 11.72 -16.83 13.50
C GLU A 224 10.64 -15.93 14.15
N ALA A 225 10.18 -14.87 13.49
CA ALA A 225 9.27 -13.87 14.09
C ALA A 225 7.78 -14.23 13.98
N VAL A 226 7.42 -15.42 13.49
CA VAL A 226 6.03 -15.85 13.21
C VAL A 226 5.73 -17.18 13.91
N ARG A 227 6.11 -17.31 15.19
CA ARG A 227 5.65 -18.41 16.03
C ARG A 227 4.79 -17.93 17.18
#